data_9a9221df3607633a25a1f6419fe581e6
#
_entry.id   9a9221df3607633a25a1f6419fe581e6
#
_cell.length_a   1.000
_cell.length_b   1.000
_cell.length_c   1.000
_cell.angle_alpha   90.00
_cell.angle_beta   90.00
_cell.angle_gamma   90.00
#
_symmetry.space_group_name_H-M   'P 1'
#
loop_
_entity.id
_entity.type
_entity.pdbx_description
1 polymer ?
#
loop_
_entity_poly.entity_id
_entity_poly.type
_entity_poly.pdbx_seq_one_letter_code
_entity_poly.pdbx_strand_id
1 'polypeptide(L)'
;MPDLRRNNRADALSVQESPPPWGPPEIRALWDELRRADQGRGRPDAGPDAAREAAWDLIVVGAGITGAGVARDAAMRGLRVLVLEAKDLAFGTSSRSSRLIHGGVRYLEQGELGLVYEALRERRLLYKIAGHIVQPARFVFPAYRGDRLPLWKLRLGLSLYDALSLYRSRGHRMLSPAAARQLEPLLRAEDLRGAVTYEDAVTDDARLTLENVLDAQRL
;
A
#
# COMPACT_ATOMS: atom_id res chain seq x y z
N MET A 1 5.58 50.64 -9.62
CA MET A 1 6.34 49.45 -9.35
C MET A 1 6.75 49.45 -7.89
N PRO A 2 6.08 48.68 -7.01
CA PRO A 2 6.55 48.47 -5.64
C PRO A 2 7.51 47.30 -5.58
N ASP A 3 8.50 47.46 -4.78
CA ASP A 3 9.68 46.68 -4.49
C ASP A 3 9.33 45.27 -3.93
N LEU A 4 9.64 44.19 -4.66
CA LEU A 4 9.43 42.78 -4.32
C LEU A 4 10.63 42.18 -3.56
N ARG A 5 11.40 43.00 -2.84
CA ARG A 5 12.53 42.50 -2.06
C ARG A 5 12.29 42.76 -0.57
N ARG A 6 11.55 41.90 0.11
CA ARG A 6 11.65 41.61 1.56
C ARG A 6 10.50 40.73 2.02
N ASN A 7 10.68 39.40 1.96
CA ASN A 7 10.23 38.49 3.02
C ASN A 7 10.81 37.09 2.79
N ASN A 8 12.12 36.97 2.93
CA ASN A 8 12.77 35.68 3.08
C ASN A 8 13.13 35.49 4.56
N ARG A 9 12.11 35.49 5.43
CA ARG A 9 12.20 34.82 6.72
C ARG A 9 11.69 33.40 6.48
N ALA A 10 12.63 32.50 6.26
CA ALA A 10 12.44 31.09 6.60
C ALA A 10 12.17 31.12 8.13
N ASP A 11 10.89 31.12 8.49
CA ASP A 11 10.49 30.73 9.84
C ASP A 11 10.94 29.27 9.96
N ALA A 12 12.09 29.07 10.58
CA ALA A 12 12.55 27.79 11.02
C ALA A 12 11.40 27.21 11.85
N LEU A 13 10.81 26.12 11.40
CA LEU A 13 9.85 25.34 12.17
C LEU A 13 10.57 24.97 13.47
N SER A 14 10.29 25.74 14.52
CA SER A 14 10.80 25.44 15.85
C SER A 14 10.19 24.10 16.26
N VAL A 15 11.02 23.10 16.44
CA VAL A 15 10.62 21.84 17.04
C VAL A 15 10.00 22.17 18.38
N GLN A 16 8.72 21.82 18.59
CA GLN A 16 8.03 22.07 19.86
C GLN A 16 8.90 21.63 21.03
N GLU A 17 8.97 22.44 22.06
CA GLU A 17 9.90 22.27 23.20
C GLU A 17 9.67 20.98 24.01
N SER A 18 8.56 20.28 23.81
CA SER A 18 8.24 19.05 24.56
C SER A 18 7.74 17.94 23.62
N PRO A 19 8.18 16.69 23.82
CA PRO A 19 7.59 15.57 23.10
C PRO A 19 6.09 15.50 23.44
N PRO A 20 5.24 15.05 22.51
CA PRO A 20 3.83 14.89 22.79
C PRO A 20 3.66 14.00 24.03
N PRO A 21 2.72 14.34 24.96
CA PRO A 21 2.53 13.59 26.21
C PRO A 21 2.02 12.16 25.99
N TRP A 22 1.68 11.82 24.77
CA TRP A 22 1.19 10.52 24.32
C TRP A 22 2.15 9.91 23.31
N GLY A 23 2.29 8.60 23.34
CA GLY A 23 3.10 7.81 22.42
C GLY A 23 3.95 6.77 23.16
N PRO A 24 4.28 5.68 22.50
CA PRO A 24 5.14 4.65 23.06
C PRO A 24 6.54 5.21 23.35
N PRO A 25 7.29 4.55 24.26
CA PRO A 25 8.63 4.99 24.67
C PRO A 25 9.60 5.24 23.53
N GLU A 26 9.45 4.50 22.44
CA GLU A 26 10.26 4.57 21.22
C GLU A 26 10.11 5.93 20.52
N ILE A 27 8.91 6.50 20.52
CA ILE A 27 8.67 7.84 19.96
C ILE A 27 9.37 8.90 20.79
N ARG A 28 9.39 8.77 22.11
CA ARG A 28 10.14 9.70 22.98
C ARG A 28 11.63 9.62 22.70
N ALA A 29 12.16 8.40 22.59
CA ALA A 29 13.58 8.21 22.27
C ALA A 29 13.94 8.83 20.92
N LEU A 30 13.08 8.71 19.91
CA LEU A 30 13.25 9.35 18.59
C LEU A 30 13.21 10.88 18.71
N TRP A 31 12.30 11.45 19.50
CA TRP A 31 12.26 12.89 19.75
C TRP A 31 13.53 13.40 20.44
N ASP A 32 14.06 12.65 21.38
CA ASP A 32 15.30 12.99 22.07
C ASP A 32 16.51 12.87 21.12
N GLU A 33 16.49 11.93 20.18
CA GLU A 33 17.50 11.81 19.14
C GLU A 33 17.43 12.97 18.15
N LEU A 34 16.23 13.34 17.68
CA LEU A 34 16.03 14.49 16.79
C LEU A 34 16.47 15.79 17.45
N ARG A 35 16.19 15.98 18.74
CA ARG A 35 16.65 17.16 19.51
C ARG A 35 18.17 17.19 19.65
N ARG A 36 18.78 16.03 19.93
CA ARG A 36 20.24 15.94 20.02
C ARG A 36 20.89 16.28 18.67
N ALA A 37 20.32 15.79 17.57
CA ALA A 37 20.77 16.10 16.22
C ALA A 37 20.61 17.60 15.89
N ASP A 38 19.52 18.25 16.32
CA ASP A 38 19.27 19.68 16.13
C ASP A 38 20.21 20.53 16.97
N GLN A 39 20.42 20.18 18.24
CA GLN A 39 21.37 20.87 19.13
C GLN A 39 22.84 20.69 18.66
N GLY A 40 23.17 19.56 18.02
CA GLY A 40 24.50 19.32 17.44
C GLY A 40 24.81 20.20 16.21
N ARG A 41 23.78 20.66 15.49
CA ARG A 41 23.95 21.56 14.33
C ARG A 41 24.47 22.96 14.69
N GLY A 42 24.37 23.36 15.97
CA GLY A 42 24.88 24.63 16.49
C GLY A 42 26.28 24.56 17.10
N ARG A 43 26.95 23.39 17.08
CA ARG A 43 28.31 23.28 17.60
C ARG A 43 29.33 23.58 16.50
N PRO A 44 30.02 24.73 16.58
CA PRO A 44 31.04 25.09 15.59
C PRO A 44 32.27 24.16 15.60
N ASP A 45 32.37 23.28 16.61
CA ASP A 45 33.51 22.38 16.83
C ASP A 45 33.23 20.93 16.43
N ALA A 46 32.02 20.60 15.96
CA ALA A 46 31.71 19.28 15.42
C ALA A 46 32.37 19.15 14.05
N GLY A 47 33.41 18.33 13.93
CA GLY A 47 34.08 18.07 12.67
C GLY A 47 33.09 17.53 11.61
N PRO A 48 33.43 17.60 10.31
CA PRO A 48 32.56 17.22 9.21
C PRO A 48 32.03 15.77 9.32
N ASP A 49 32.72 14.88 10.01
CA ASP A 49 32.33 13.50 10.23
C ASP A 49 31.19 13.34 11.25
N ALA A 50 31.21 14.11 12.34
CA ALA A 50 30.13 14.09 13.35
C ALA A 50 28.80 14.65 12.80
N ALA A 51 28.87 15.64 11.88
CA ALA A 51 27.69 16.15 11.19
C ALA A 51 27.11 15.13 10.20
N ARG A 52 27.97 14.29 9.61
CA ARG A 52 27.58 13.20 8.71
C ARG A 52 26.95 12.04 9.45
N GLU A 53 27.46 11.67 10.63
CA GLU A 53 26.88 10.65 11.50
C GLU A 53 25.49 11.01 12.06
N ALA A 54 25.19 12.32 12.18
CA ALA A 54 23.90 12.81 12.65
C ALA A 54 22.86 13.07 11.55
N ALA A 55 23.26 13.03 10.27
CA ALA A 55 22.38 13.38 9.15
C ALA A 55 21.54 12.18 8.66
N TRP A 56 20.27 12.42 8.34
CA TRP A 56 19.42 11.48 7.62
C TRP A 56 19.68 11.61 6.12
N ASP A 57 19.80 10.47 5.43
CA ASP A 57 19.98 10.44 3.97
C ASP A 57 18.66 10.70 3.24
N LEU A 58 17.54 10.31 3.87
CA LEU A 58 16.20 10.44 3.32
C LEU A 58 15.18 10.77 4.41
N ILE A 59 14.32 11.74 4.13
CA ILE A 59 13.14 12.03 4.94
C ILE A 59 11.90 11.67 4.14
N VAL A 60 11.09 10.75 4.67
CA VAL A 60 9.82 10.32 4.10
C VAL A 60 8.68 10.95 4.89
N VAL A 61 7.81 11.71 4.22
CA VAL A 61 6.64 12.34 4.84
C VAL A 61 5.40 11.53 4.52
N GLY A 62 4.80 10.97 5.56
CA GLY A 62 3.64 10.08 5.50
C GLY A 62 4.02 8.60 5.63
N ALA A 63 3.38 7.90 6.56
CA ALA A 63 3.58 6.47 6.85
C ALA A 63 2.38 5.60 6.41
N GLY A 64 1.78 5.92 5.27
CA GLY A 64 0.93 5.00 4.53
C GLY A 64 1.76 3.95 3.79
N ILE A 65 1.12 3.04 3.06
CA ILE A 65 1.81 1.94 2.37
C ILE A 65 2.92 2.41 1.42
N THR A 66 2.73 3.55 0.75
CA THR A 66 3.74 4.11 -0.15
C THR A 66 4.97 4.59 0.61
N GLY A 67 4.78 5.39 1.67
CA GLY A 67 5.90 5.88 2.47
C GLY A 67 6.62 4.76 3.21
N ALA A 68 5.89 3.79 3.75
CA ALA A 68 6.45 2.60 4.38
C ALA A 68 7.28 1.77 3.38
N GLY A 69 6.81 1.60 2.14
CA GLY A 69 7.54 0.92 1.08
C GLY A 69 8.82 1.65 0.67
N VAL A 70 8.76 2.97 0.52
CA VAL A 70 9.93 3.82 0.22
C VAL A 70 10.96 3.73 1.36
N ALA A 71 10.50 3.83 2.62
CA ALA A 71 11.39 3.74 3.76
C ALA A 71 12.10 2.38 3.83
N ARG A 72 11.36 1.29 3.59
CA ARG A 72 11.92 -0.05 3.56
C ARG A 72 12.94 -0.23 2.44
N ASP A 73 12.62 0.17 1.21
CA ASP A 73 13.55 0.04 0.08
C ASP A 73 14.82 0.86 0.31
N ALA A 74 14.69 2.07 0.84
CA ALA A 74 15.84 2.92 1.18
C ALA A 74 16.72 2.30 2.29
N ALA A 75 16.11 1.76 3.36
CA ALA A 75 16.83 1.07 4.43
C ALA A 75 17.55 -0.19 3.89
N MET A 76 16.92 -0.97 3.01
CA MET A 76 17.57 -2.11 2.33
C MET A 76 18.79 -1.71 1.51
N ARG A 77 18.87 -0.46 1.07
CA ARG A 77 20.04 0.11 0.37
C ARG A 77 21.07 0.71 1.31
N GLY A 78 20.89 0.58 2.62
CA GLY A 78 21.79 1.11 3.64
C GLY A 78 21.66 2.60 3.90
N LEU A 79 20.55 3.24 3.45
CA LEU A 79 20.28 4.64 3.71
C LEU A 79 19.67 4.83 5.11
N ARG A 80 20.07 5.87 5.80
CA ARG A 80 19.45 6.31 7.05
C ARG A 80 18.16 7.06 6.75
N VAL A 81 17.03 6.51 7.13
CA VAL A 81 15.70 7.01 6.76
C VAL A 81 14.96 7.52 8.00
N LEU A 82 14.44 8.73 7.92
CA LEU A 82 13.49 9.28 8.87
C LEU A 82 12.08 9.29 8.27
N VAL A 83 11.13 8.65 8.93
CA VAL A 83 9.72 8.69 8.53
C VAL A 83 8.95 9.61 9.46
N LEU A 84 8.27 10.61 8.91
CA LEU A 84 7.43 11.54 9.64
C LEU A 84 5.96 11.29 9.29
N GLU A 85 5.14 11.02 10.31
CA GLU A 85 3.69 10.83 10.16
C GLU A 85 2.94 11.79 11.09
N ALA A 86 1.91 12.44 10.55
CA ALA A 86 1.16 13.46 11.28
C ALA A 86 0.18 12.87 12.32
N LYS A 87 -0.20 11.59 12.18
CA LYS A 87 -1.20 10.94 13.03
C LYS A 87 -0.71 9.59 13.52
N ASP A 88 -0.97 8.53 12.74
CA ASP A 88 -0.60 7.15 13.06
C ASP A 88 -0.23 6.41 11.78
N LEU A 89 0.53 5.32 11.93
CA LEU A 89 0.90 4.46 10.82
C LEU A 89 -0.36 3.96 10.09
N ALA A 90 -0.35 4.00 8.78
CA ALA A 90 -1.47 3.58 7.93
C ALA A 90 -2.79 4.36 8.17
N PHE A 91 -2.80 5.47 8.90
CA PHE A 91 -4.03 6.19 9.27
C PHE A 91 -4.88 6.62 8.08
N GLY A 92 -4.28 6.93 6.95
CA GLY A 92 -4.96 7.40 5.75
C GLY A 92 -5.69 6.30 4.98
N THR A 93 -5.52 6.26 3.67
CA THR A 93 -6.14 5.29 2.76
C THR A 93 -5.77 3.85 3.09
N SER A 94 -4.56 3.61 3.60
CA SER A 94 -4.06 2.27 3.90
C SER A 94 -4.85 1.52 4.98
N SER A 95 -5.64 2.20 5.82
CA SER A 95 -6.57 1.55 6.76
C SER A 95 -8.04 1.59 6.31
N ARG A 96 -8.32 2.21 5.15
CA ARG A 96 -9.68 2.45 4.64
C ARG A 96 -9.88 1.90 3.22
N SER A 97 -9.11 0.89 2.88
CA SER A 97 -9.17 0.21 1.59
C SER A 97 -10.26 -0.86 1.55
N SER A 98 -10.47 -1.46 0.39
CA SER A 98 -11.30 -2.65 0.24
C SER A 98 -10.64 -3.95 0.72
N ARG A 99 -9.42 -3.88 1.23
CA ARG A 99 -8.60 -5.02 1.68
C ARG A 99 -8.32 -6.06 0.58
N LEU A 100 -8.28 -5.59 -0.66
CA LEU A 100 -8.07 -6.44 -1.83
C LEU A 100 -6.74 -6.11 -2.51
N ILE A 101 -5.97 -7.15 -2.80
CA ILE A 101 -4.84 -7.08 -3.71
C ILE A 101 -5.24 -7.82 -4.97
N HIS A 102 -5.53 -7.06 -6.02
CA HIS A 102 -6.14 -7.60 -7.23
C HIS A 102 -5.47 -7.06 -8.49
N GLY A 103 -5.55 -7.84 -9.59
CA GLY A 103 -5.04 -7.42 -10.89
C GLY A 103 -5.93 -6.41 -11.61
N GLY A 104 -7.08 -6.04 -11.03
CA GLY A 104 -7.96 -5.04 -11.58
C GLY A 104 -8.67 -5.46 -12.87
N VAL A 105 -9.52 -6.47 -12.81
CA VAL A 105 -10.33 -6.97 -13.97
C VAL A 105 -11.02 -5.82 -14.73
N ARG A 106 -11.38 -4.71 -14.04
CA ARG A 106 -11.95 -3.50 -14.68
C ARG A 106 -11.01 -2.84 -15.67
N TYR A 107 -9.71 -2.90 -15.46
CA TYR A 107 -8.72 -2.29 -16.36
C TYR A 107 -8.60 -3.03 -17.68
N LEU A 108 -9.03 -4.30 -17.75
CA LEU A 108 -9.14 -5.02 -19.03
C LEU A 108 -10.14 -4.38 -19.97
N GLU A 109 -11.24 -3.82 -19.45
CA GLU A 109 -12.22 -3.10 -20.27
C GLU A 109 -11.66 -1.79 -20.84
N GLN A 110 -10.64 -1.22 -20.17
CA GLN A 110 -9.96 0.01 -20.58
C GLN A 110 -8.75 -0.28 -21.50
N GLY A 111 -8.43 -1.55 -21.74
CA GLY A 111 -7.29 -1.96 -22.55
C GLY A 111 -5.94 -1.86 -21.84
N GLU A 112 -5.91 -1.60 -20.54
CA GLU A 112 -4.70 -1.41 -19.73
C GLU A 112 -4.03 -2.75 -19.36
N LEU A 113 -3.65 -3.54 -20.37
CA LEU A 113 -3.11 -4.90 -20.19
C LEU A 113 -1.78 -4.89 -19.44
N GLY A 114 -0.94 -3.87 -19.66
CA GLY A 114 0.32 -3.70 -18.97
C GLY A 114 0.14 -3.54 -17.46
N LEU A 115 -0.81 -2.69 -17.05
CA LEU A 115 -1.14 -2.46 -15.64
C LEU A 115 -1.67 -3.74 -14.96
N VAL A 116 -2.54 -4.49 -15.65
CA VAL A 116 -3.06 -5.76 -15.15
C VAL A 116 -1.94 -6.78 -14.96
N TYR A 117 -1.05 -6.91 -15.94
CA TYR A 117 0.09 -7.82 -15.84
C TYR A 117 1.02 -7.47 -14.68
N GLU A 118 1.35 -6.19 -14.51
CA GLU A 118 2.17 -5.70 -13.41
C GLU A 118 1.52 -5.99 -12.05
N ALA A 119 0.24 -5.63 -11.88
CA ALA A 119 -0.51 -5.88 -10.65
C ALA A 119 -0.57 -7.38 -10.30
N LEU A 120 -0.76 -8.26 -11.29
CA LEU A 120 -0.73 -9.71 -11.11
C LEU A 120 0.66 -10.23 -10.72
N ARG A 121 1.70 -9.63 -11.26
CA ARG A 121 3.09 -9.94 -10.91
C ARG A 121 3.39 -9.55 -9.46
N GLU A 122 3.02 -8.34 -9.06
CA GLU A 122 3.21 -7.82 -7.71
C GLU A 122 2.40 -8.63 -6.68
N ARG A 123 1.15 -8.97 -6.99
CA ARG A 123 0.35 -9.88 -6.15
C ARG A 123 1.07 -11.21 -5.88
N ARG A 124 1.68 -11.79 -6.91
CA ARG A 124 2.46 -13.04 -6.76
C ARG A 124 3.70 -12.88 -5.89
N LEU A 125 4.35 -11.73 -5.99
CA LEU A 125 5.48 -11.41 -5.13
C LEU A 125 5.02 -11.33 -3.68
N LEU A 126 3.92 -10.63 -3.40
CA LEU A 126 3.34 -10.50 -2.08
C LEU A 126 2.94 -11.84 -1.45
N TYR A 127 2.42 -12.81 -2.22
CA TYR A 127 2.19 -14.17 -1.73
C TYR A 127 3.46 -14.85 -1.20
N LYS A 128 4.63 -14.50 -1.75
CA LYS A 128 5.91 -15.07 -1.32
C LYS A 128 6.50 -14.36 -0.12
N ILE A 129 6.51 -13.02 -0.15
CA ILE A 129 7.20 -12.22 0.87
C ILE A 129 6.31 -11.87 2.06
N ALA A 130 4.98 -11.86 1.87
CA ALA A 130 3.99 -11.49 2.88
C ALA A 130 2.85 -12.53 3.01
N GLY A 131 3.12 -13.80 2.73
CA GLY A 131 2.12 -14.88 2.70
C GLY A 131 1.40 -15.12 4.03
N HIS A 132 1.92 -14.62 5.14
CA HIS A 132 1.26 -14.63 6.45
C HIS A 132 0.14 -13.60 6.57
N ILE A 133 0.10 -12.59 5.69
CA ILE A 133 -0.91 -11.50 5.69
C ILE A 133 -1.72 -11.54 4.39
N VAL A 134 -1.07 -11.84 3.26
CA VAL A 134 -1.70 -11.84 1.94
C VAL A 134 -2.17 -13.26 1.62
N GLN A 135 -3.49 -13.44 1.56
CA GLN A 135 -4.13 -14.74 1.36
C GLN A 135 -4.92 -14.79 0.05
N PRO A 136 -4.90 -15.93 -0.67
CA PRO A 136 -5.75 -16.10 -1.84
C PRO A 136 -7.22 -16.13 -1.42
N ALA A 137 -8.06 -15.42 -2.18
CA ALA A 137 -9.51 -15.40 -1.98
C ALA A 137 -10.23 -15.65 -3.30
N ARG A 138 -11.33 -16.40 -3.20
CA ARG A 138 -12.20 -16.65 -4.33
C ARG A 138 -13.29 -15.59 -4.39
N PHE A 139 -13.41 -14.95 -5.54
CA PHE A 139 -14.45 -13.98 -5.85
C PHE A 139 -15.53 -14.62 -6.70
N VAL A 140 -16.78 -14.24 -6.45
CA VAL A 140 -17.94 -14.63 -7.24
C VAL A 140 -18.47 -13.38 -7.92
N PHE A 141 -18.51 -13.39 -9.24
CA PHE A 141 -19.08 -12.31 -10.03
C PHE A 141 -20.39 -12.80 -10.66
N PRO A 142 -21.55 -12.48 -10.09
CA PRO A 142 -22.83 -12.88 -10.66
C PRO A 142 -23.15 -12.04 -11.89
N ALA A 143 -23.88 -12.63 -12.83
CA ALA A 143 -24.40 -11.93 -14.00
C ALA A 143 -25.90 -12.12 -14.11
N TYR A 144 -26.61 -11.01 -14.20
CA TYR A 144 -28.05 -10.95 -14.30
C TYR A 144 -28.51 -10.56 -15.70
N ARG A 145 -29.79 -10.79 -16.01
CA ARG A 145 -30.39 -10.31 -17.25
C ARG A 145 -30.34 -8.77 -17.26
N GLY A 146 -29.82 -8.19 -18.36
CA GLY A 146 -29.72 -6.74 -18.52
C GLY A 146 -28.44 -6.13 -17.94
N ASP A 147 -27.58 -6.91 -17.29
CA ASP A 147 -26.28 -6.37 -16.87
C ASP A 147 -25.43 -5.90 -18.04
N ARG A 148 -24.67 -4.84 -17.82
CA ARG A 148 -23.71 -4.28 -18.80
C ARG A 148 -22.68 -5.32 -19.25
N LEU A 149 -22.32 -6.27 -18.37
CA LEU A 149 -21.35 -7.33 -18.61
C LEU A 149 -22.03 -8.71 -18.65
N PRO A 150 -22.47 -9.18 -19.83
CA PRO A 150 -23.02 -10.52 -19.98
C PRO A 150 -21.94 -11.58 -19.73
N LEU A 151 -22.37 -12.80 -19.38
CA LEU A 151 -21.48 -13.93 -19.02
C LEU A 151 -20.38 -14.20 -20.05
N TRP A 152 -20.67 -14.06 -21.34
CA TRP A 152 -19.66 -14.30 -22.38
C TRP A 152 -18.53 -13.28 -22.38
N LYS A 153 -18.81 -11.98 -22.07
CA LYS A 153 -17.79 -10.94 -21.94
C LYS A 153 -16.97 -11.18 -20.67
N LEU A 154 -17.61 -11.54 -19.56
CA LEU A 154 -16.92 -11.91 -18.32
C LEU A 154 -15.98 -13.09 -18.55
N ARG A 155 -16.44 -14.14 -19.26
CA ARG A 155 -15.59 -15.28 -19.62
C ARG A 155 -14.39 -14.86 -20.43
N LEU A 156 -14.57 -14.05 -21.48
CA LEU A 156 -13.49 -13.58 -22.33
C LEU A 156 -12.46 -12.75 -21.51
N GLY A 157 -12.95 -11.80 -20.72
CA GLY A 157 -12.10 -10.96 -19.87
C GLY A 157 -11.30 -11.77 -18.85
N LEU A 158 -11.94 -12.75 -18.18
CA LEU A 158 -11.25 -13.58 -17.21
C LEU A 158 -10.34 -14.62 -17.85
N SER A 159 -10.63 -15.08 -19.08
CA SER A 159 -9.67 -15.89 -19.85
C SER A 159 -8.39 -15.11 -20.15
N LEU A 160 -8.51 -13.83 -20.52
CA LEU A 160 -7.36 -12.94 -20.71
C LEU A 160 -6.63 -12.68 -19.39
N TYR A 161 -7.39 -12.48 -18.31
CA TYR A 161 -6.83 -12.32 -16.97
C TYR A 161 -5.98 -13.50 -16.53
N ASP A 162 -6.49 -14.74 -16.77
CA ASP A 162 -5.75 -15.96 -16.48
C ASP A 162 -4.48 -16.08 -17.33
N ALA A 163 -4.57 -15.72 -18.62
CA ALA A 163 -3.41 -15.71 -19.51
C ALA A 163 -2.34 -14.72 -19.02
N LEU A 164 -2.73 -13.50 -18.62
CA LEU A 164 -1.85 -12.49 -18.06
C LEU A 164 -1.25 -12.93 -16.71
N SER A 165 -1.97 -13.75 -15.94
CA SER A 165 -1.44 -14.38 -14.73
C SER A 165 -0.46 -15.51 -15.00
N LEU A 166 -0.19 -15.83 -16.27
CA LEU A 166 0.59 -16.98 -16.73
C LEU A 166 0.01 -18.32 -16.22
N TYR A 167 -1.31 -18.42 -16.08
CA TYR A 167 -2.04 -19.60 -15.56
C TYR A 167 -1.52 -20.09 -14.20
N ARG A 168 -0.94 -19.20 -13.39
CA ARG A 168 -0.41 -19.54 -12.06
C ARG A 168 -1.42 -19.33 -10.93
N SER A 169 -2.64 -18.90 -11.25
CA SER A 169 -3.83 -18.91 -10.40
C SER A 169 -4.67 -20.14 -10.70
N ARG A 170 -5.68 -20.43 -9.85
CA ARG A 170 -6.60 -21.57 -10.07
C ARG A 170 -7.51 -21.42 -11.29
N GLY A 171 -7.38 -20.32 -12.04
CA GLY A 171 -8.21 -19.99 -13.18
C GLY A 171 -9.66 -19.65 -12.82
N HIS A 172 -10.37 -19.07 -13.77
CA HIS A 172 -11.80 -18.77 -13.61
C HIS A 172 -12.64 -20.01 -13.85
N ARG A 173 -13.85 -20.04 -13.26
CA ARG A 173 -14.86 -21.07 -13.51
C ARG A 173 -16.21 -20.43 -13.76
N MET A 174 -16.91 -20.94 -14.76
CA MET A 174 -18.29 -20.58 -15.05
C MET A 174 -19.23 -21.40 -14.17
N LEU A 175 -20.21 -20.76 -13.56
CA LEU A 175 -21.23 -21.40 -12.73
C LEU A 175 -22.60 -21.19 -13.34
N SER A 176 -23.42 -22.26 -13.35
CA SER A 176 -24.86 -22.15 -13.62
C SER A 176 -25.55 -21.34 -12.50
N PRO A 177 -26.77 -20.84 -12.72
CA PRO A 177 -27.52 -20.14 -11.69
C PRO A 177 -27.68 -20.97 -10.41
N ALA A 178 -27.95 -22.27 -10.55
CA ALA A 178 -28.09 -23.18 -9.42
C ALA A 178 -26.79 -23.34 -8.63
N ALA A 179 -25.67 -23.58 -9.34
CA ALA A 179 -24.35 -23.71 -8.73
C ALA A 179 -23.87 -22.40 -8.09
N ALA A 180 -24.20 -21.26 -8.69
CA ALA A 180 -23.87 -19.95 -8.13
C ALA A 180 -24.60 -19.71 -6.79
N ARG A 181 -25.89 -20.03 -6.72
CA ARG A 181 -26.69 -19.92 -5.49
C ARG A 181 -26.33 -20.98 -4.44
N GLN A 182 -25.88 -22.14 -4.86
CA GLN A 182 -25.36 -23.14 -3.91
C GLN A 182 -24.05 -22.64 -3.26
N LEU A 183 -23.18 -21.96 -4.01
CA LEU A 183 -21.95 -21.39 -3.50
C LEU A 183 -22.18 -20.14 -2.66
N GLU A 184 -23.11 -19.29 -3.10
CA GLU A 184 -23.46 -18.02 -2.44
C GLU A 184 -24.99 -17.91 -2.34
N PRO A 185 -25.62 -18.38 -1.25
CA PRO A 185 -27.08 -18.44 -1.10
C PRO A 185 -27.77 -17.07 -1.09
N LEU A 186 -27.03 -16.00 -0.77
CA LEU A 186 -27.57 -14.64 -0.72
C LEU A 186 -27.73 -13.99 -2.10
N LEU A 187 -27.30 -14.66 -3.18
CA LEU A 187 -27.54 -14.16 -4.53
C LEU A 187 -29.02 -14.16 -4.86
N ARG A 188 -29.51 -13.04 -5.38
CA ARG A 188 -30.89 -12.92 -5.87
C ARG A 188 -31.12 -13.99 -6.96
N ALA A 189 -32.23 -14.70 -6.86
CA ALA A 189 -32.57 -15.76 -7.82
C ALA A 189 -33.11 -15.23 -9.15
N GLU A 190 -33.91 -14.13 -9.07
CA GLU A 190 -34.57 -13.54 -10.22
C GLU A 190 -33.54 -13.01 -11.21
N ASP A 191 -33.74 -13.37 -12.47
CA ASP A 191 -32.87 -12.96 -13.60
C ASP A 191 -31.39 -13.36 -13.53
N LEU A 192 -30.99 -14.17 -12.56
CA LEU A 192 -29.62 -14.70 -12.49
C LEU A 192 -29.35 -15.60 -13.70
N ARG A 193 -28.34 -15.23 -14.49
CA ARG A 193 -27.90 -15.99 -15.68
C ARG A 193 -26.78 -16.96 -15.38
N GLY A 194 -26.11 -16.79 -14.26
CA GLY A 194 -24.97 -17.54 -13.77
C GLY A 194 -23.98 -16.66 -13.04
N ALA A 195 -22.82 -17.21 -12.78
CA ALA A 195 -21.72 -16.45 -12.19
C ALA A 195 -20.38 -16.92 -12.76
N VAL A 196 -19.35 -16.12 -12.56
CA VAL A 196 -17.97 -16.53 -12.79
C VAL A 196 -17.22 -16.42 -11.48
N THR A 197 -16.44 -17.45 -11.15
CA THR A 197 -15.50 -17.36 -10.03
C THR A 197 -14.09 -17.20 -10.55
N TYR A 198 -13.31 -16.39 -9.85
CA TYR A 198 -11.88 -16.22 -10.10
C TYR A 198 -11.14 -16.02 -8.78
N GLU A 199 -9.82 -16.04 -8.81
CA GLU A 199 -8.98 -15.90 -7.62
C GLU A 199 -8.19 -14.59 -7.67
N ASP A 200 -8.28 -13.84 -6.59
CA ASP A 200 -7.41 -12.71 -6.28
C ASP A 200 -6.90 -12.83 -4.83
N ALA A 201 -6.47 -11.76 -4.21
CA ALA A 201 -5.99 -11.80 -2.84
C ALA A 201 -6.73 -10.83 -1.93
N VAL A 202 -6.77 -11.21 -0.66
CA VAL A 202 -7.17 -10.35 0.44
C VAL A 202 -5.99 -10.12 1.37
N THR A 203 -5.98 -8.97 2.04
CA THR A 203 -4.96 -8.61 3.02
C THR A 203 -5.54 -7.70 4.08
N ASP A 204 -4.81 -7.50 5.15
CA ASP A 204 -4.98 -6.34 6.03
C ASP A 204 -3.93 -5.29 5.61
N ASP A 205 -4.36 -4.24 4.88
CA ASP A 205 -3.46 -3.21 4.35
C ASP A 205 -2.77 -2.42 5.46
N ALA A 206 -3.44 -2.17 6.59
CA ALA A 206 -2.83 -1.50 7.72
C ALA A 206 -1.71 -2.37 8.32
N ARG A 207 -1.96 -3.68 8.47
CA ARG A 207 -0.95 -4.63 8.92
C ARG A 207 0.19 -4.75 7.92
N LEU A 208 -0.09 -4.82 6.62
CA LEU A 208 0.93 -4.86 5.58
C LEU A 208 1.81 -3.61 5.60
N THR A 209 1.21 -2.44 5.84
CA THR A 209 1.94 -1.18 6.01
C THR A 209 2.85 -1.23 7.24
N LEU A 210 2.34 -1.69 8.37
CA LEU A 210 3.10 -1.83 9.61
C LEU A 210 4.30 -2.78 9.44
N GLU A 211 4.11 -3.92 8.78
CA GLU A 211 5.21 -4.87 8.52
C GLU A 211 6.35 -4.25 7.70
N ASN A 212 6.03 -3.38 6.72
CA ASN A 212 7.06 -2.67 5.98
C ASN A 212 7.85 -1.70 6.86
N VAL A 213 7.17 -0.99 7.79
CA VAL A 213 7.83 -0.08 8.73
C VAL A 213 8.71 -0.86 9.71
N LEU A 214 8.20 -1.95 10.27
CA LEU A 214 8.96 -2.81 11.20
C LEU A 214 10.18 -3.46 10.53
N ASP A 215 10.05 -3.83 9.25
CA ASP A 215 11.17 -4.38 8.49
C ASP A 215 12.23 -3.30 8.21
N ALA A 216 11.80 -2.09 7.83
CA ALA A 216 12.69 -0.94 7.67
C ALA A 216 13.46 -0.58 8.95
N GLN A 217 12.82 -0.74 10.11
CA GLN A 217 13.46 -0.47 11.42
C GLN A 217 14.53 -1.52 11.78
N ARG A 218 14.39 -2.75 11.29
CA ARG A 218 15.33 -3.85 11.56
C ARG A 218 16.57 -3.82 10.68
N LEU A 219 16.48 -3.14 9.55
CA LEU A 219 17.56 -3.00 8.56
C LEU A 219 18.52 -1.86 8.90
#